data_19380d3af96593ec9ec2d1dd26e072a0
#
_entry.id   19380d3af96593ec9ec2d1dd26e072a0
#
_cell.length_a   1.000
_cell.length_b   1.000
_cell.length_c   1.000
_cell.angle_alpha   90.00
_cell.angle_beta   90.00
_cell.angle_gamma   90.00
#
_symmetry.space_group_name_H-M   'P 1'
#
loop_
_entity.id
_entity.type
_entity.pdbx_description
1 polymer ?
#
loop_
_entity_poly.entity_id
_entity_poly.type
_entity_poly.pdbx_seq_one_letter_code
_entity_poly.pdbx_strand_id
1 'polypeptide(L)'
;ETGKGLPDISLLQPLAQALGISVIELMSGEHITNKNISANMLRCKFYVCPLCGNAIHALGNALVSCCGITLPPLEAEDTDPEHAVRIEAVEDEHFLTVHHPMTKEHFISFLAFVTSDRLQLVKFYPEGNAETRLKLYGRGYLYIYCDHHGLMRIKIKKSELFSVLIFLILAVQWNYT
;
A
#
# COMPACT_ATOMS: atom_id res chain seq x y z
N GLU A 1 19.69 -44.65 10.51
CA GLU A 1 18.85 -43.58 11.11
C GLU A 1 18.49 -43.96 12.54
N THR A 2 19.06 -43.31 13.51
CA THR A 2 18.92 -43.69 14.92
C THR A 2 17.68 -43.10 15.61
N GLY A 3 16.80 -42.42 14.88
CA GLY A 3 15.52 -41.89 15.37
C GLY A 3 15.57 -40.92 16.57
N LYS A 4 16.75 -40.42 16.90
CA LYS A 4 16.98 -39.58 18.09
C LYS A 4 17.64 -38.26 17.66
N GLY A 5 16.87 -37.25 17.40
CA GLY A 5 17.34 -35.91 17.21
C GLY A 5 16.46 -35.11 16.27
N LEU A 6 16.24 -33.88 16.60
CA LEU A 6 15.66 -32.89 15.67
C LEU A 6 16.69 -32.58 14.58
N PRO A 7 16.27 -32.27 13.33
CA PRO A 7 17.18 -31.81 12.30
C PRO A 7 17.90 -30.55 12.76
N ASP A 8 19.14 -30.38 12.25
CA ASP A 8 19.87 -29.15 12.48
C ASP A 8 19.02 -27.93 12.04
N ILE A 9 19.08 -26.87 12.81
CA ILE A 9 18.27 -25.65 12.57
C ILE A 9 18.51 -25.08 11.16
N SER A 10 19.70 -25.27 10.60
CA SER A 10 20.04 -24.85 9.24
C SER A 10 19.29 -25.63 8.16
N LEU A 11 18.80 -26.83 8.47
CA LEU A 11 18.06 -27.68 7.55
C LEU A 11 16.56 -27.48 7.60
N LEU A 12 16.04 -26.78 8.62
CA LEU A 12 14.57 -26.62 8.79
C LEU A 12 13.93 -25.92 7.60
N GLN A 13 14.53 -24.83 7.11
CA GLN A 13 13.98 -24.08 6.00
C GLN A 13 14.05 -24.84 4.66
N PRO A 14 15.18 -25.48 4.27
CA PRO A 14 15.23 -26.33 3.08
C PRO A 14 14.25 -27.51 3.15
N LEU A 15 14.08 -28.13 4.30
CA LEU A 15 13.13 -29.24 4.50
C LEU A 15 11.68 -28.77 4.35
N ALA A 16 11.31 -27.67 4.99
CA ALA A 16 9.98 -27.09 4.87
C ALA A 16 9.64 -26.74 3.41
N GLN A 17 10.59 -26.16 2.68
CA GLN A 17 10.44 -25.86 1.25
C GLN A 17 10.27 -27.13 0.41
N ALA A 18 11.08 -28.15 0.65
CA ALA A 18 10.99 -29.42 -0.09
C ALA A 18 9.66 -30.15 0.16
N LEU A 19 9.10 -30.01 1.36
CA LEU A 19 7.82 -30.59 1.76
C LEU A 19 6.61 -29.73 1.39
N GLY A 20 6.83 -28.47 0.96
CA GLY A 20 5.75 -27.52 0.65
C GLY A 20 4.94 -27.06 1.87
N ILE A 21 5.55 -27.08 3.06
CA ILE A 21 4.93 -26.68 4.34
C ILE A 21 5.72 -25.54 4.96
N SER A 22 5.13 -24.87 5.96
CA SER A 22 5.85 -23.86 6.74
C SER A 22 6.83 -24.50 7.74
N VAL A 23 7.86 -23.76 8.16
CA VAL A 23 8.78 -24.22 9.22
C VAL A 23 8.02 -24.47 10.54
N ILE A 24 6.95 -23.70 10.80
CA ILE A 24 6.12 -23.88 11.99
C ILE A 24 5.36 -25.22 11.94
N GLU A 25 4.77 -25.58 10.80
CA GLU A 25 4.12 -26.86 10.58
C GLU A 25 5.11 -28.03 10.72
N LEU A 26 6.32 -27.84 10.15
CA LEU A 26 7.37 -28.84 10.26
C LEU A 26 7.78 -29.09 11.74
N MET A 27 7.84 -28.05 12.54
CA MET A 27 8.26 -28.14 13.95
C MET A 27 7.12 -28.59 14.88
N SER A 28 5.89 -28.12 14.64
CA SER A 28 4.73 -28.48 15.47
C SER A 28 4.14 -29.85 15.12
N GLY A 29 4.35 -30.32 13.90
CA GLY A 29 3.70 -31.51 13.36
C GLY A 29 2.20 -31.32 13.09
N GLU A 30 1.70 -30.10 13.19
CA GLU A 30 0.29 -29.76 12.97
C GLU A 30 0.11 -29.01 11.67
N HIS A 31 -0.90 -29.37 10.90
CA HIS A 31 -1.27 -28.64 9.68
C HIS A 31 -1.95 -27.32 10.06
N ILE A 32 -1.38 -26.20 9.60
CA ILE A 32 -1.94 -24.88 9.86
C ILE A 32 -3.07 -24.59 8.88
N THR A 33 -4.29 -24.58 9.38
CA THR A 33 -5.46 -24.20 8.58
C THR A 33 -5.49 -22.68 8.36
N ASN A 34 -5.61 -22.25 7.11
CA ASN A 34 -5.80 -20.84 6.80
C ASN A 34 -7.15 -20.36 7.36
N LYS A 35 -7.10 -19.46 8.34
CA LYS A 35 -8.28 -18.86 8.99
C LYS A 35 -8.79 -17.61 8.27
N ASN A 36 -8.19 -17.24 7.13
CA ASN A 36 -8.52 -16.04 6.35
C ASN A 36 -8.65 -14.77 7.22
N ILE A 37 -7.70 -14.54 8.11
CA ILE A 37 -7.71 -13.41 9.06
C ILE A 37 -7.56 -12.08 8.32
N SER A 38 -6.95 -12.09 7.12
CA SER A 38 -6.71 -10.90 6.26
C SER A 38 -7.89 -10.64 5.30
N ALA A 39 -9.13 -10.78 5.78
CA ALA A 39 -10.33 -10.68 4.94
C ALA A 39 -10.66 -9.26 4.44
N ASN A 40 -9.99 -8.21 4.94
CA ASN A 40 -10.29 -6.82 4.59
C ASN A 40 -8.99 -6.06 4.29
N MET A 41 -8.82 -5.66 3.03
CA MET A 41 -7.62 -4.96 2.56
C MET A 41 -7.40 -3.59 3.22
N LEU A 42 -8.41 -2.98 3.83
CA LEU A 42 -8.24 -1.75 4.63
C LEU A 42 -7.32 -1.95 5.85
N ARG A 43 -7.01 -3.19 6.21
CA ARG A 43 -6.05 -3.55 7.26
C ARG A 43 -4.65 -3.85 6.72
N CYS A 44 -4.43 -3.68 5.44
CA CYS A 44 -3.15 -3.92 4.79
C CYS A 44 -2.02 -3.10 5.44
N LYS A 45 -0.81 -3.57 5.26
CA LYS A 45 0.41 -2.93 5.76
C LYS A 45 1.35 -2.65 4.60
N PHE A 46 2.00 -1.51 4.69
CA PHE A 46 3.09 -1.12 3.79
C PHE A 46 4.41 -1.21 4.54
N TYR A 47 5.44 -1.59 3.83
CA TYR A 47 6.82 -1.67 4.31
C TYR A 47 7.72 -1.04 3.26
N VAL A 48 8.67 -0.22 3.66
CA VAL A 48 9.66 0.35 2.74
C VAL A 48 11.05 0.07 3.26
N CYS A 49 11.90 -0.44 2.38
CA CYS A 49 13.29 -0.67 2.72
C CYS A 49 14.08 0.64 2.68
N PRO A 50 14.70 1.08 3.78
CA PRO A 50 15.46 2.33 3.80
C PRO A 50 16.75 2.26 2.99
N LEU A 51 17.23 1.06 2.62
CA LEU A 51 18.48 0.89 1.87
C LEU A 51 18.26 0.93 0.36
N CYS A 52 17.17 0.35 -0.15
CA CYS A 52 16.93 0.24 -1.59
C CYS A 52 15.63 0.86 -2.08
N GLY A 53 14.81 1.45 -1.19
CA GLY A 53 13.52 2.06 -1.52
C GLY A 53 12.45 1.07 -1.99
N ASN A 54 12.67 -0.24 -1.81
CA ASN A 54 11.67 -1.25 -2.18
C ASN A 54 10.42 -1.12 -1.32
N ALA A 55 9.27 -0.92 -1.96
CA ALA A 55 7.98 -0.83 -1.32
C ALA A 55 7.28 -2.19 -1.39
N ILE A 56 6.90 -2.72 -0.25
CA ILE A 56 6.27 -4.03 -0.10
C ILE A 56 4.91 -3.84 0.55
N HIS A 57 3.91 -4.52 0.03
CA HIS A 57 2.55 -4.50 0.53
C HIS A 57 2.15 -5.89 1.03
N ALA A 58 1.51 -5.95 2.20
CA ALA A 58 0.94 -7.18 2.76
C ALA A 58 -0.52 -6.97 3.17
N LEU A 59 -1.37 -7.96 2.90
CA LEU A 59 -2.81 -7.90 3.25
C LEU A 59 -3.06 -7.95 4.75
N GLY A 60 -2.10 -8.43 5.52
CA GLY A 60 -2.17 -8.54 6.98
C GLY A 60 -0.80 -8.42 7.61
N ASN A 61 -0.67 -8.88 8.85
CA ASN A 61 0.61 -8.87 9.53
C ASN A 61 1.56 -9.88 8.88
N ALA A 62 2.75 -9.43 8.54
CA ALA A 62 3.79 -10.24 7.94
C ALA A 62 5.15 -9.88 8.55
N LEU A 63 6.04 -10.86 8.63
CA LEU A 63 7.45 -10.63 8.87
C LEU A 63 8.12 -10.40 7.51
N VAL A 64 8.56 -9.19 7.27
CA VAL A 64 9.13 -8.77 5.99
C VAL A 64 10.60 -8.44 6.17
N SER A 65 11.44 -8.97 5.28
CA SER A 65 12.88 -8.67 5.23
C SER A 65 13.28 -8.17 3.85
N CYS A 66 14.14 -7.17 3.79
CA CYS A 66 14.74 -6.68 2.57
C CYS A 66 16.16 -6.20 2.87
N CYS A 67 17.12 -6.44 1.94
CA CYS A 67 18.53 -6.05 2.10
C CYS A 67 19.16 -6.50 3.44
N GLY A 68 18.74 -7.67 3.96
CA GLY A 68 19.27 -8.24 5.21
C GLY A 68 18.71 -7.63 6.50
N ILE A 69 17.75 -6.72 6.43
CA ILE A 69 17.08 -6.13 7.57
C ILE A 69 15.60 -6.51 7.64
N THR A 70 15.07 -6.68 8.85
CA THR A 70 13.64 -6.85 9.07
C THR A 70 12.96 -5.50 9.07
N LEU A 71 11.92 -5.36 8.23
CA LEU A 71 11.19 -4.12 8.07
C LEU A 71 9.99 -4.09 9.02
N PRO A 72 9.84 -3.04 9.83
CA PRO A 72 8.60 -2.79 10.55
C PRO A 72 7.50 -2.33 9.57
N PRO A 73 6.21 -2.62 9.87
CA PRO A 73 5.12 -2.02 9.12
C PRO A 73 5.12 -0.50 9.32
N LEU A 74 4.88 0.24 8.24
CA LEU A 74 4.72 1.69 8.32
C LEU A 74 3.41 2.03 9.03
N GLU A 75 3.46 3.03 9.90
CA GLU A 75 2.29 3.67 10.49
C GLU A 75 1.91 4.87 9.64
N ALA A 76 0.62 4.98 9.29
CA ALA A 76 0.15 6.06 8.43
C ALA A 76 -0.39 7.19 9.30
N GLU A 77 0.16 8.38 9.11
CA GLU A 77 -0.28 9.63 9.72
C GLU A 77 -1.32 10.33 8.84
N ASP A 78 -2.02 11.32 9.38
CA ASP A 78 -2.89 12.18 8.58
C ASP A 78 -2.03 13.13 7.74
N THR A 79 -2.48 13.47 6.54
CA THR A 79 -1.74 14.37 5.65
C THR A 79 -1.66 15.78 6.20
N ASP A 80 -0.52 16.43 5.96
CA ASP A 80 -0.28 17.84 6.19
C ASP A 80 -0.52 18.68 4.91
N PRO A 81 -0.46 20.02 5.00
CA PRO A 81 -0.65 20.88 3.83
C PRO A 81 0.41 20.72 2.73
N GLU A 82 1.63 20.28 3.07
CA GLU A 82 2.73 20.09 2.12
C GLU A 82 2.54 18.83 1.26
N HIS A 83 1.73 17.87 1.75
CA HIS A 83 1.39 16.64 1.06
C HIS A 83 -0.08 16.57 0.64
N ALA A 84 -0.73 17.73 0.53
CA ALA A 84 -2.12 17.81 0.10
C ALA A 84 -2.28 17.25 -1.31
N VAL A 85 -3.28 16.41 -1.51
CA VAL A 85 -3.62 15.85 -2.82
C VAL A 85 -4.77 16.64 -3.42
N ARG A 86 -4.55 17.20 -4.60
CA ARG A 86 -5.62 17.72 -5.46
C ARG A 86 -6.21 16.57 -6.25
N ILE A 87 -7.52 16.42 -6.20
CA ILE A 87 -8.27 15.37 -6.89
C ILE A 87 -9.25 16.03 -7.85
N GLU A 88 -9.14 15.74 -9.12
CA GLU A 88 -10.01 16.26 -10.18
C GLU A 88 -10.68 15.09 -10.90
N ALA A 89 -12.00 15.17 -11.11
CA ALA A 89 -12.70 14.18 -11.89
C ALA A 89 -12.41 14.37 -13.38
N VAL A 90 -12.02 13.30 -14.06
CA VAL A 90 -11.75 13.29 -15.50
C VAL A 90 -12.43 12.04 -16.08
N GLU A 91 -13.54 12.24 -16.75
CA GLU A 91 -14.37 11.15 -17.30
C GLU A 91 -14.84 10.18 -16.21
N ASP A 92 -14.41 8.93 -16.25
CA ASP A 92 -14.73 7.88 -15.27
C ASP A 92 -13.57 7.63 -14.28
N GLU A 93 -12.52 8.47 -14.32
CA GLU A 93 -11.34 8.42 -13.48
C GLU A 93 -11.14 9.72 -12.70
N HIS A 94 -10.10 9.76 -11.90
CA HIS A 94 -9.69 10.94 -11.15
C HIS A 94 -8.23 11.23 -11.43
N PHE A 95 -7.92 12.49 -11.77
CA PHE A 95 -6.57 12.97 -11.86
C PHE A 95 -6.12 13.46 -10.48
N LEU A 96 -5.03 12.92 -9.99
CA LEU A 96 -4.47 13.21 -8.69
C LEU A 96 -3.13 13.91 -8.87
N THR A 97 -2.95 15.03 -8.19
CA THR A 97 -1.71 15.79 -8.17
C THR A 97 -1.29 16.03 -6.72
N VAL A 98 -0.05 15.71 -6.40
CA VAL A 98 0.58 16.05 -5.12
C VAL A 98 1.58 17.18 -5.39
N HIS A 99 1.36 18.36 -4.82
CA HIS A 99 2.33 19.44 -4.92
C HIS A 99 3.50 19.18 -3.98
N HIS A 100 4.59 18.68 -4.54
CA HIS A 100 5.75 18.27 -3.77
C HIS A 100 7.04 18.60 -4.53
N PRO A 101 8.17 18.90 -3.87
CA PRO A 101 9.44 19.26 -4.53
C PRO A 101 9.98 18.24 -5.52
N MET A 102 9.74 16.95 -5.31
CA MET A 102 10.17 15.84 -6.18
C MET A 102 11.67 15.88 -6.54
N THR A 103 12.51 16.28 -5.59
CA THR A 103 13.98 16.27 -5.75
C THR A 103 14.53 14.85 -5.58
N LYS A 104 15.83 14.64 -5.86
CA LYS A 104 16.50 13.34 -5.66
C LYS A 104 16.53 12.90 -4.20
N GLU A 105 16.54 13.88 -3.29
CA GLU A 105 16.70 13.67 -1.85
C GLU A 105 15.36 13.78 -1.09
N HIS A 106 14.31 14.30 -1.76
CA HIS A 106 13.00 14.48 -1.16
C HIS A 106 11.90 14.37 -2.21
N PHE A 107 11.19 13.26 -2.24
CA PHE A 107 10.16 12.97 -3.26
C PHE A 107 9.07 12.03 -2.75
N ILE A 108 7.92 12.09 -3.40
CA ILE A 108 6.86 11.11 -3.21
C ILE A 108 7.24 9.83 -3.97
N SER A 109 7.43 8.75 -3.24
CA SER A 109 7.85 7.47 -3.81
C SER A 109 6.71 6.67 -4.41
N PHE A 110 5.53 6.69 -3.77
CA PHE A 110 4.33 6.07 -4.32
C PHE A 110 3.06 6.73 -3.78
N LEU A 111 1.99 6.50 -4.52
CA LEU A 111 0.61 6.77 -4.13
C LEU A 111 -0.18 5.47 -4.27
N ALA A 112 -1.04 5.16 -3.29
CA ALA A 112 -1.82 3.93 -3.31
C ALA A 112 -3.25 4.19 -2.84
N PHE A 113 -4.24 3.78 -3.64
CA PHE A 113 -5.65 3.78 -3.23
C PHE A 113 -6.07 2.37 -2.82
N VAL A 114 -6.54 2.25 -1.58
CA VAL A 114 -6.95 0.97 -0.97
C VAL A 114 -8.42 1.01 -0.59
N THR A 115 -9.17 0.04 -1.08
CA THR A 115 -10.55 -0.25 -0.67
C THR A 115 -10.60 -1.56 0.13
N SER A 116 -11.78 -2.05 0.48
CA SER A 116 -11.94 -3.33 1.16
C SER A 116 -11.47 -4.55 0.36
N ASP A 117 -11.41 -4.42 -0.97
CA ASP A 117 -11.20 -5.52 -1.93
C ASP A 117 -10.11 -5.25 -2.98
N ARG A 118 -9.59 -4.02 -3.06
CA ARG A 118 -8.65 -3.63 -4.13
C ARG A 118 -7.56 -2.70 -3.63
N LEU A 119 -6.42 -2.78 -4.33
CA LEU A 119 -5.29 -1.87 -4.23
C LEU A 119 -4.94 -1.38 -5.64
N GLN A 120 -4.82 -0.07 -5.81
CA GLN A 120 -4.19 0.56 -6.97
C GLN A 120 -2.95 1.30 -6.46
N LEU A 121 -1.76 0.95 -6.93
CA LEU A 121 -0.50 1.55 -6.51
C LEU A 121 0.23 2.09 -7.73
N VAL A 122 0.68 3.33 -7.62
CA VAL A 122 1.49 4.01 -8.63
C VAL A 122 2.81 4.44 -8.01
N LYS A 123 3.90 4.05 -8.63
CA LYS A 123 5.27 4.44 -8.24
C LYS A 123 5.63 5.76 -8.91
N PHE A 124 6.21 6.68 -8.15
CA PHE A 124 6.82 7.90 -8.66
C PHE A 124 8.33 7.86 -8.52
N TYR A 125 9.00 8.73 -9.25
CA TYR A 125 10.44 8.85 -9.27
C TYR A 125 10.86 10.30 -9.05
N PRO A 126 12.07 10.53 -8.49
CA PRO A 126 12.61 11.87 -8.38
C PRO A 126 12.67 12.57 -9.75
N GLU A 127 12.59 13.89 -9.71
CA GLU A 127 12.66 14.78 -10.89
C GLU A 127 11.48 14.60 -11.89
N GLY A 128 10.50 13.76 -11.53
CA GLY A 128 9.23 13.62 -12.24
C GLY A 128 8.10 14.35 -11.53
N ASN A 129 6.91 14.37 -12.13
CA ASN A 129 5.71 14.92 -11.50
C ASN A 129 5.06 13.84 -10.60
N ALA A 130 4.57 14.25 -9.43
CA ALA A 130 3.74 13.40 -8.58
C ALA A 130 2.28 13.49 -9.02
N GLU A 131 2.00 13.02 -10.25
CA GLU A 131 0.70 13.08 -10.90
C GLU A 131 0.30 11.70 -11.43
N THR A 132 -0.97 11.35 -11.31
CA THR A 132 -1.48 10.08 -11.83
C THR A 132 -2.97 10.12 -12.04
N ARG A 133 -3.48 9.17 -12.83
CA ARG A 133 -4.90 8.87 -12.95
C ARG A 133 -5.22 7.60 -12.19
N LEU A 134 -6.24 7.63 -11.34
CA LEU A 134 -6.76 6.47 -10.63
C LEU A 134 -8.28 6.46 -10.69
N LYS A 135 -8.83 5.27 -10.74
CA LYS A 135 -10.27 5.07 -10.59
C LYS A 135 -10.63 4.99 -9.12
N LEU A 136 -10.96 6.15 -8.52
CA LEU A 136 -11.44 6.20 -7.15
C LEU A 136 -12.90 5.77 -7.11
N TYR A 137 -13.21 4.72 -6.36
CA TYR A 137 -14.57 4.20 -6.22
C TYR A 137 -14.83 3.71 -4.79
N GLY A 138 -16.03 3.95 -4.32
CA GLY A 138 -16.44 3.47 -3.01
C GLY A 138 -15.82 4.24 -1.84
N ARG A 139 -15.53 3.52 -0.76
CA ARG A 139 -14.86 4.03 0.43
C ARG A 139 -13.48 3.43 0.52
N GLY A 140 -12.48 4.23 0.82
CA GLY A 140 -11.11 3.75 0.93
C GLY A 140 -10.19 4.75 1.59
N TYR A 141 -8.92 4.42 1.56
CA TYR A 141 -7.83 5.30 1.96
C TYR A 141 -6.89 5.53 0.78
N LEU A 142 -6.55 6.77 0.56
CA LEU A 142 -5.46 7.16 -0.32
C LEU A 142 -4.21 7.31 0.55
N TYR A 143 -3.20 6.52 0.27
CA TYR A 143 -1.91 6.53 0.94
C TYR A 143 -0.90 7.25 0.05
N ILE A 144 -0.04 8.04 0.68
CA ILE A 144 1.07 8.75 0.06
C ILE A 144 2.31 8.42 0.87
N TYR A 145 3.36 7.99 0.20
CA TYR A 145 4.65 7.78 0.87
C TYR A 145 5.69 8.77 0.36
N CYS A 146 6.10 9.65 1.25
CA CYS A 146 7.26 10.53 1.08
C CYS A 146 8.48 9.85 1.69
N ASP A 147 9.61 9.85 1.01
CA ASP A 147 10.85 9.25 1.50
C ASP A 147 11.41 9.96 2.73
N HIS A 148 11.04 11.24 2.93
CA HIS A 148 11.46 12.06 4.06
C HIS A 148 10.46 12.06 5.23
N HIS A 149 9.15 12.11 4.94
CA HIS A 149 8.10 12.28 5.95
C HIS A 149 7.31 10.99 6.25
N GLY A 150 7.60 9.89 5.53
CA GLY A 150 6.96 8.60 5.78
C GLY A 150 5.60 8.42 5.10
N LEU A 151 4.76 7.58 5.69
CA LEU A 151 3.46 7.21 5.13
C LEU A 151 2.34 8.09 5.68
N MET A 152 1.59 8.71 4.78
CA MET A 152 0.40 9.50 5.10
C MET A 152 -0.85 8.88 4.48
N ARG A 153 -2.01 9.21 5.01
CA ARG A 153 -3.30 8.74 4.50
C ARG A 153 -4.36 9.81 4.47
N ILE A 154 -5.23 9.71 3.48
CA ILE A 154 -6.46 10.52 3.34
C ILE A 154 -7.64 9.55 3.26
N LYS A 155 -8.70 9.80 4.01
CA LYS A 155 -9.93 9.02 3.93
C LYS A 155 -10.78 9.52 2.76
N ILE A 156 -11.04 8.65 1.80
CA ILE A 156 -11.91 8.95 0.65
C ILE A 156 -13.34 8.45 0.97
N LYS A 157 -14.31 9.38 0.87
CA LYS A 157 -15.73 9.09 1.05
C LYS A 157 -16.46 9.15 -0.29
N LYS A 158 -17.45 8.29 -0.46
CA LYS A 158 -18.27 8.25 -1.69
C LYS A 158 -18.96 9.59 -1.99
N SER A 159 -19.35 10.36 -0.98
CA SER A 159 -19.98 11.66 -1.12
C SER A 159 -19.07 12.75 -1.70
N GLU A 160 -17.77 12.67 -1.44
CA GLU A 160 -16.80 13.64 -1.92
C GLU A 160 -16.50 13.47 -3.42
N LEU A 161 -16.59 12.24 -3.92
CA LEU A 161 -16.42 11.91 -5.33
C LEU A 161 -17.60 12.36 -6.19
N PHE A 162 -18.80 12.52 -5.62
CA PHE A 162 -20.00 12.99 -6.31
C PHE A 162 -20.15 14.52 -6.31
N SER A 163 -19.62 15.23 -5.33
CA SER A 163 -19.77 16.70 -5.25
C SER A 163 -19.05 17.42 -6.38
N VAL A 164 -17.96 16.87 -6.89
CA VAL A 164 -17.24 17.40 -8.06
C VAL A 164 -18.09 17.26 -9.35
N LEU A 165 -18.84 16.17 -9.46
CA LEU A 165 -19.74 15.92 -10.62
C LEU A 165 -20.92 16.88 -10.64
N ILE A 166 -21.50 17.21 -9.47
CA ILE A 166 -22.63 18.16 -9.36
C ILE A 166 -22.20 19.59 -9.72
N PHE A 167 -21.00 20.01 -9.33
CA PHE A 167 -20.48 21.33 -9.72
C PHE A 167 -20.28 21.46 -11.23
N LEU A 168 -19.82 20.39 -11.90
CA LEU A 168 -19.65 20.39 -13.36
C LEU A 168 -21.01 20.41 -14.09
N ILE A 169 -22.01 19.69 -13.61
CA ILE A 169 -23.36 19.66 -14.21
C ILE A 169 -24.03 21.04 -14.08
N LEU A 170 -23.90 21.69 -12.91
CA LEU A 170 -24.46 23.03 -12.70
C LEU A 170 -23.71 24.11 -13.49
N ALA A 171 -22.41 24.00 -13.67
CA ALA A 171 -21.62 24.93 -14.49
C ALA A 171 -21.95 24.82 -15.99
N VAL A 172 -22.27 23.63 -16.48
CA VAL A 172 -22.70 23.44 -17.88
C VAL A 172 -24.11 23.99 -18.13
N GLN A 173 -25.02 23.88 -17.17
CA GLN A 173 -26.37 24.45 -17.30
C GLN A 173 -26.39 26.00 -17.28
N TRP A 174 -25.38 26.65 -16.66
CA TRP A 174 -25.31 28.13 -16.65
C TRP A 174 -24.71 28.74 -17.91
N ASN A 175 -24.06 27.96 -18.77
CA ASN A 175 -23.52 28.43 -20.05
C ASN A 175 -24.48 28.26 -21.24
N TYR A 176 -25.72 27.81 -21.02
CA TYR A 176 -26.75 27.61 -22.05
C TYR A 176 -28.01 28.47 -21.79
N THR A 177 -27.93 29.48 -20.90
CA THR A 177 -28.95 30.54 -20.71
C THR A 177 -28.30 31.91 -20.88
#